data_1a2210f54dbc5a8a3347636f6a8e433e
#
_entry.id   1a2210f54dbc5a8a3347636f6a8e433e
#
_cell.length_a   1.000
_cell.length_b   1.000
_cell.length_c   1.000
_cell.angle_alpha   90.00
_cell.angle_beta   90.00
_cell.angle_gamma   90.00
#
_symmetry.space_group_name_H-M   'P 1'
#
loop_
_entity.id
_entity.type
_entity.pdbx_description
1 polymer ?
#
loop_
_entity_poly.entity_id
_entity_poly.type
_entity_poly.pdbx_seq_one_letter_code
_entity_poly.pdbx_strand_id
1 'polypeptide(L)'
;MGYDAARNYRLQAAEFASPVGVIVQAYEQIIRALQEAARAADRGKFEHKTNETNRALAIVSHLEAMLDHEVGPNVANKLEVFYETMRYQIVKASAERTGERLREVSDYFVPLRDAWRVVEKEHPTPPGAPAPPRRPTPPLTPIDFPADQVLSNWSA
;
A
#
# COMPACT_ATOMS: atom_id res chain seq x y z
N MET A 1 18.25 24.11 -2.47
CA MET A 1 16.93 24.63 -2.06
C MET A 1 15.73 23.97 -2.77
N GLY A 2 15.94 22.96 -3.59
CA GLY A 2 14.84 22.18 -4.21
C GLY A 2 14.12 21.19 -3.28
N TYR A 3 14.66 20.90 -2.10
CA TYR A 3 14.08 19.93 -1.18
C TYR A 3 12.83 20.44 -0.46
N ASP A 4 12.80 21.70 -0.09
CA ASP A 4 11.67 22.30 0.63
C ASP A 4 10.45 22.49 -0.27
N ALA A 5 10.65 22.86 -1.52
CA ALA A 5 9.55 23.03 -2.48
C ALA A 5 8.87 21.68 -2.82
N ALA A 6 9.64 20.63 -3.04
CA ALA A 6 9.09 19.29 -3.31
C ALA A 6 8.40 18.71 -2.07
N ARG A 7 8.94 18.96 -0.89
CA ARG A 7 8.33 18.56 0.38
C ARG A 7 7.02 19.29 0.64
N ASN A 8 7.00 20.62 0.45
CA ASN A 8 5.81 21.43 0.60
C ASN A 8 4.73 21.06 -0.43
N TYR A 9 5.12 20.77 -1.66
CA TYR A 9 4.20 20.30 -2.69
C TYR A 9 3.57 18.95 -2.32
N ARG A 10 4.35 18.02 -1.79
CA ARG A 10 3.85 16.72 -1.31
C ARG A 10 2.92 16.86 -0.10
N LEU A 11 3.23 17.77 0.83
CA LEU A 11 2.38 18.07 1.98
C LEU A 11 1.05 18.72 1.55
N GLN A 12 1.11 19.65 0.61
CA GLN A 12 -0.09 20.28 0.05
C GLN A 12 -0.93 19.29 -0.76
N ALA A 13 -0.31 18.43 -1.57
CA ALA A 13 -1.01 17.37 -2.27
C ALA A 13 -1.67 16.37 -1.29
N ALA A 14 -1.02 16.09 -0.16
CA ALA A 14 -1.58 15.24 0.90
C ALA A 14 -2.75 15.91 1.63
N GLU A 15 -2.74 17.24 1.80
CA GLU A 15 -3.85 18.00 2.39
C GLU A 15 -5.11 18.00 1.49
N PHE A 16 -4.92 17.94 0.18
CA PHE A 16 -6.00 17.92 -0.81
C PHE A 16 -6.45 16.51 -1.21
N ALA A 17 -5.64 15.48 -0.90
CA ALA A 17 -6.02 14.11 -1.18
C ALA A 17 -7.11 13.65 -0.20
N SER A 18 -8.15 12.97 -0.72
CA SER A 18 -9.10 12.29 0.15
C SER A 18 -8.37 11.23 1.00
N PRO A 19 -8.88 10.84 2.18
CA PRO A 19 -8.29 9.77 2.97
C PRO A 19 -8.10 8.48 2.16
N VAL A 20 -9.03 8.16 1.27
CA VAL A 20 -8.93 7.03 0.36
C VAL A 20 -7.86 7.26 -0.70
N GLY A 21 -7.76 8.47 -1.22
CA GLY A 21 -6.71 8.85 -2.18
C GLY A 21 -5.30 8.70 -1.60
N VAL A 22 -5.12 8.99 -0.33
CA VAL A 22 -3.84 8.75 0.38
C VAL A 22 -3.52 7.25 0.43
N ILE A 23 -4.50 6.41 0.69
CA ILE A 23 -4.34 4.95 0.67
C ILE A 23 -3.96 4.47 -0.73
N VAL A 24 -4.65 4.92 -1.76
CA VAL A 24 -4.32 4.58 -3.16
C VAL A 24 -2.88 4.96 -3.49
N GLN A 25 -2.45 6.18 -3.12
CA GLN A 25 -1.07 6.62 -3.33
C GLN A 25 -0.06 5.77 -2.58
N ALA A 26 -0.38 5.35 -1.36
CA ALA A 26 0.49 4.45 -0.60
C ALA A 26 0.68 3.11 -1.31
N TYR A 27 -0.38 2.51 -1.81
CA TYR A 27 -0.29 1.28 -2.61
C TYR A 27 0.53 1.47 -3.88
N GLU A 28 0.35 2.58 -4.58
CA GLU A 28 1.15 2.90 -5.78
C GLU A 28 2.64 3.03 -5.45
N GLN A 29 2.97 3.64 -4.33
CA GLN A 29 4.36 3.78 -3.89
C GLN A 29 4.97 2.44 -3.50
N ILE A 30 4.22 1.55 -2.85
CA ILE A 30 4.67 0.17 -2.56
C ILE A 30 4.98 -0.56 -3.85
N ILE A 31 4.07 -0.54 -4.81
CA ILE A 31 4.23 -1.20 -6.11
C ILE A 31 5.49 -0.68 -6.83
N ARG A 32 5.65 0.63 -6.89
CA ARG A 32 6.83 1.25 -7.52
C ARG A 32 8.14 0.87 -6.83
N ALA A 33 8.15 0.91 -5.50
CA ALA A 33 9.33 0.57 -4.72
C ALA A 33 9.74 -0.89 -4.92
N LEU A 34 8.79 -1.82 -4.92
CA LEU A 34 9.06 -3.23 -5.16
C LEU A 34 9.54 -3.50 -6.60
N GLN A 35 8.96 -2.84 -7.59
CA GLN A 35 9.41 -2.92 -8.97
C GLN A 35 10.81 -2.35 -9.16
N GLU A 36 11.12 -1.24 -8.51
CA GLU A 36 12.46 -0.65 -8.55
C GLU A 36 13.48 -1.53 -7.83
N ALA A 37 13.11 -2.09 -6.68
CA ALA A 37 13.93 -3.07 -5.98
C ALA A 37 14.23 -4.30 -6.86
N ALA A 38 13.24 -4.76 -7.61
CA ALA A 38 13.39 -5.89 -8.55
C ALA A 38 14.39 -5.55 -9.66
N ARG A 39 14.25 -4.38 -10.28
CA ARG A 39 15.20 -3.92 -11.30
C ARG A 39 16.62 -3.78 -10.75
N ALA A 40 16.74 -3.26 -9.53
CA ALA A 40 18.03 -3.15 -8.86
C ALA A 40 18.67 -4.51 -8.57
N ALA A 41 17.87 -5.49 -8.14
CA ALA A 41 18.33 -6.87 -7.94
C ALA A 41 18.89 -7.47 -9.22
N ASP A 42 18.17 -7.36 -10.34
CA ASP A 42 18.59 -7.91 -11.63
C ASP A 42 19.87 -7.26 -12.18
N ARG A 43 20.14 -6.02 -11.75
CA ARG A 43 21.38 -5.29 -12.12
C ARG A 43 22.51 -5.46 -11.10
N GLY A 44 22.32 -6.26 -10.06
CA GLY A 44 23.30 -6.44 -8.99
C GLY A 44 23.50 -5.23 -8.09
N LYS A 45 22.58 -4.26 -8.11
CA LYS A 45 22.62 -3.05 -7.27
C LYS A 45 21.95 -3.31 -5.92
N PHE A 46 22.59 -4.08 -5.08
CA PHE A 46 21.97 -4.60 -3.86
C PHE A 46 21.69 -3.54 -2.79
N GLU A 47 22.50 -2.49 -2.70
CA GLU A 47 22.20 -1.37 -1.80
C GLU A 47 20.92 -0.65 -2.20
N HIS A 48 20.76 -0.35 -3.48
CA HIS A 48 19.54 0.27 -4.00
C HIS A 48 18.33 -0.64 -3.82
N LYS A 49 18.47 -1.93 -4.08
CA LYS A 49 17.44 -2.94 -3.79
C LYS A 49 17.00 -2.87 -2.33
N THR A 50 17.94 -2.85 -1.40
CA THR A 50 17.66 -2.80 0.04
C THR A 50 16.93 -1.52 0.42
N ASN A 51 17.35 -0.38 -0.10
CA ASN A 51 16.70 0.91 0.17
C ASN A 51 15.24 0.93 -0.29
N GLU A 52 14.99 0.45 -1.50
CA GLU A 52 13.62 0.41 -2.04
C GLU A 52 12.74 -0.63 -1.33
N THR A 53 13.31 -1.77 -0.97
CA THR A 53 12.62 -2.78 -0.15
C THR A 53 12.22 -2.23 1.22
N ASN A 54 13.13 -1.54 1.89
CA ASN A 54 12.86 -0.91 3.18
C ASN A 54 11.80 0.19 3.07
N ARG A 55 11.80 0.93 1.98
CA ARG A 55 10.76 1.92 1.70
C ARG A 55 9.38 1.27 1.58
N ALA A 56 9.28 0.18 0.82
CA ALA A 56 8.02 -0.57 0.71
C ALA A 56 7.54 -1.09 2.07
N LEU A 57 8.44 -1.68 2.86
CA LEU A 57 8.13 -2.17 4.21
C LEU A 57 7.64 -1.06 5.15
N ALA A 58 8.25 0.12 5.09
CA ALA A 58 7.85 1.26 5.90
C ALA A 58 6.42 1.71 5.56
N ILE A 59 6.07 1.73 4.28
CA ILE A 59 4.72 2.11 3.84
C ILE A 59 3.69 1.05 4.26
N VAL A 60 4.00 -0.23 4.12
CA VAL A 60 3.12 -1.32 4.60
C VAL A 60 2.86 -1.19 6.10
N SER A 61 3.90 -0.95 6.89
CA SER A 61 3.77 -0.75 8.34
C SER A 61 2.91 0.47 8.68
N HIS A 62 3.02 1.53 7.90
CA HIS A 62 2.19 2.72 8.08
C HIS A 62 0.71 2.44 7.77
N LEU A 63 0.41 1.72 6.69
CA LEU A 63 -0.95 1.31 6.36
C LEU A 63 -1.55 0.40 7.43
N GLU A 64 -0.76 -0.53 7.95
CA GLU A 64 -1.18 -1.40 9.05
C GLU A 64 -1.52 -0.61 10.32
N ALA A 65 -0.70 0.38 10.66
CA ALA A 65 -0.93 1.24 11.82
C ALA A 65 -2.19 2.12 11.69
N MET A 66 -2.66 2.34 10.47
CA MET A 66 -3.88 3.12 10.19
C MET A 66 -5.15 2.29 10.24
N LEU A 67 -5.08 0.96 10.40
CA LEU A 67 -6.25 0.10 10.46
C LEU A 67 -7.09 0.40 11.71
N ASP A 68 -8.39 0.54 11.49
CA ASP A 68 -9.35 0.72 12.57
C ASP A 68 -10.21 -0.54 12.74
N HIS A 69 -9.87 -1.33 13.74
CA HIS A 69 -10.53 -2.59 14.05
C HIS A 69 -11.91 -2.42 14.71
N GLU A 70 -12.18 -1.25 15.27
CA GLU A 70 -13.46 -0.99 15.96
C GLU A 70 -14.59 -0.75 14.98
N VAL A 71 -14.30 -0.16 13.84
CA VAL A 71 -15.33 0.31 12.91
C VAL A 71 -15.59 -0.66 11.77
N GLY A 72 -14.59 -1.37 11.31
CA GLY A 72 -14.72 -2.37 10.28
C GLY A 72 -13.91 -3.62 10.62
N PRO A 73 -14.30 -4.37 11.69
CA PRO A 73 -13.45 -5.46 12.18
C PRO A 73 -13.15 -6.51 11.11
N ASN A 74 -14.09 -6.84 10.26
CA ASN A 74 -13.88 -7.84 9.21
C ASN A 74 -12.86 -7.38 8.15
N VAL A 75 -12.99 -6.16 7.66
CA VAL A 75 -12.08 -5.60 6.65
C VAL A 75 -10.71 -5.33 7.28
N ALA A 76 -10.68 -4.75 8.48
CA ALA A 76 -9.43 -4.45 9.18
C ALA A 76 -8.64 -5.73 9.47
N ASN A 77 -9.29 -6.78 9.96
CA ASN A 77 -8.64 -8.07 10.23
C ASN A 77 -8.08 -8.72 8.96
N LYS A 78 -8.81 -8.67 7.85
CA LYS A 78 -8.36 -9.19 6.56
C LYS A 78 -7.16 -8.41 6.03
N LEU A 79 -7.19 -7.10 6.11
CA LEU A 79 -6.08 -6.24 5.71
C LEU A 79 -4.86 -6.44 6.61
N GLU A 80 -5.05 -6.61 7.92
CA GLU A 80 -3.96 -6.91 8.85
C GLU A 80 -3.23 -8.19 8.44
N VAL A 81 -3.96 -9.27 8.22
CA VAL A 81 -3.39 -10.54 7.76
C VAL A 81 -2.69 -10.38 6.41
N PHE A 82 -3.29 -9.62 5.50
CA PHE A 82 -2.68 -9.31 4.21
C PHE A 82 -1.35 -8.57 4.38
N TYR A 83 -1.31 -7.51 5.20
CA TYR A 83 -0.09 -6.72 5.42
C TYR A 83 1.01 -7.52 6.11
N GLU A 84 0.68 -8.32 7.11
CA GLU A 84 1.63 -9.23 7.76
C GLU A 84 2.21 -10.23 6.75
N THR A 85 1.36 -10.83 5.93
CA THR A 85 1.76 -11.77 4.88
C THR A 85 2.67 -11.09 3.86
N MET A 86 2.30 -9.91 3.38
CA MET A 86 3.10 -9.15 2.42
C MET A 86 4.45 -8.73 2.99
N ARG A 87 4.49 -8.30 4.24
CA ARG A 87 5.74 -7.97 4.94
C ARG A 87 6.69 -9.17 4.96
N TYR A 88 6.19 -10.32 5.34
CA TYR A 88 6.96 -11.57 5.32
C TYR A 88 7.49 -11.88 3.92
N GLN A 89 6.64 -11.79 2.91
CA GLN A 89 7.02 -12.08 1.53
C GLN A 89 8.03 -11.08 0.95
N ILE A 90 7.90 -9.80 1.28
CA ILE A 90 8.86 -8.77 0.88
C ILE A 90 10.24 -9.08 1.48
N VAL A 91 10.30 -9.40 2.77
CA VAL A 91 11.56 -9.75 3.44
C VAL A 91 12.17 -11.00 2.81
N LYS A 92 11.38 -12.03 2.58
CA LYS A 92 11.82 -13.26 1.93
C LYS A 92 12.34 -13.01 0.51
N ALA A 93 11.60 -12.24 -0.28
CA ALA A 93 11.98 -11.87 -1.64
C ALA A 93 13.27 -11.01 -1.67
N SER A 94 13.48 -10.18 -0.66
CA SER A 94 14.68 -9.35 -0.57
C SER A 94 15.97 -10.15 -0.38
N ALA A 95 15.86 -11.37 0.11
CA ALA A 95 17.02 -12.26 0.26
C ALA A 95 17.44 -12.92 -1.07
N GLU A 96 16.58 -12.91 -2.08
CA GLU A 96 16.88 -13.49 -3.38
C GLU A 96 17.74 -12.56 -4.24
N ARG A 97 18.56 -13.14 -5.11
CA ARG A 97 19.46 -12.37 -5.99
C ARG A 97 18.75 -11.74 -7.18
N THR A 98 17.65 -12.33 -7.61
CA THR A 98 16.87 -11.86 -8.76
C THR A 98 15.64 -11.06 -8.31
N GLY A 99 15.09 -10.27 -9.21
CA GLY A 99 13.91 -9.46 -8.95
C GLY A 99 12.57 -10.18 -9.15
N GLU A 100 12.58 -11.45 -9.55
CA GLU A 100 11.37 -12.17 -9.94
C GLU A 100 10.33 -12.23 -8.81
N ARG A 101 10.76 -12.64 -7.62
CA ARG A 101 9.88 -12.73 -6.45
C ARG A 101 9.37 -11.36 -6.00
N LEU A 102 10.19 -10.32 -6.10
CA LEU A 102 9.78 -8.96 -5.78
C LEU A 102 8.68 -8.46 -6.73
N ARG A 103 8.72 -8.83 -8.00
CA ARG A 103 7.66 -8.52 -8.96
C ARG A 103 6.37 -9.25 -8.63
N GLU A 104 6.44 -10.53 -8.31
CA GLU A 104 5.28 -11.32 -7.87
C GLU A 104 4.61 -10.68 -6.66
N VAL A 105 5.39 -10.29 -5.65
CA VAL A 105 4.87 -9.63 -4.45
C VAL A 105 4.23 -8.28 -4.81
N SER A 106 4.85 -7.51 -5.69
CA SER A 106 4.28 -6.25 -6.21
C SER A 106 2.91 -6.47 -6.83
N ASP A 107 2.73 -7.54 -7.59
CA ASP A 107 1.48 -7.85 -8.29
C ASP A 107 0.31 -8.13 -7.32
N TYR A 108 0.59 -8.61 -6.11
CA TYR A 108 -0.45 -8.82 -5.09
C TYR A 108 -1.08 -7.52 -4.57
N PHE A 109 -0.38 -6.41 -4.66
CA PHE A 109 -0.90 -5.10 -4.25
C PHE A 109 -1.82 -4.45 -5.31
N VAL A 110 -1.69 -4.86 -6.57
CA VAL A 110 -2.44 -4.25 -7.69
C VAL A 110 -3.97 -4.38 -7.53
N PRO A 111 -4.53 -5.56 -7.24
CA PRO A 111 -5.99 -5.70 -7.08
C PRO A 111 -6.54 -4.86 -5.92
N LEU A 112 -5.78 -4.74 -4.82
CA LEU A 112 -6.20 -3.92 -3.68
C LEU A 112 -6.16 -2.43 -4.03
N ARG A 113 -5.11 -1.98 -4.70
CA ARG A 113 -5.06 -0.60 -5.22
C ARG A 113 -6.27 -0.29 -6.08
N ASP A 114 -6.60 -1.17 -6.99
CA ASP A 114 -7.73 -0.97 -7.91
C ASP A 114 -9.06 -0.96 -7.17
N ALA A 115 -9.23 -1.81 -6.15
CA ALA A 115 -10.40 -1.80 -5.29
C ALA A 115 -10.53 -0.47 -4.53
N TRP A 116 -9.44 0.05 -3.98
CA TRP A 116 -9.45 1.37 -3.32
C TRP A 116 -9.74 2.52 -4.28
N ARG A 117 -9.29 2.44 -5.53
CA ARG A 117 -9.63 3.43 -6.57
C ARG A 117 -11.13 3.46 -6.86
N VAL A 118 -11.79 2.31 -6.85
CA VAL A 118 -13.25 2.25 -7.00
C VAL A 118 -13.93 2.94 -5.82
N VAL A 119 -13.50 2.66 -4.59
CA VAL A 119 -14.02 3.32 -3.38
C VAL A 119 -13.81 4.85 -3.45
N GLU A 120 -12.66 5.31 -3.91
CA GLU A 120 -12.37 6.74 -4.08
C GLU A 120 -13.34 7.42 -5.06
N LYS A 121 -13.68 6.75 -6.15
CA LYS A 121 -14.62 7.27 -7.15
C LYS A 121 -16.06 7.30 -6.65
N GLU A 122 -16.47 6.31 -5.86
CA GLU A 122 -17.82 6.21 -5.31
C GLU A 122 -18.04 7.18 -4.15
N HIS A 123 -16.98 7.55 -3.44
CA HIS A 123 -17.01 8.43 -2.27
C HIS A 123 -16.00 9.57 -2.41
N PRO A 124 -16.19 10.46 -3.42
CA PRO A 124 -15.27 11.59 -3.56
C PRO A 124 -15.41 12.52 -2.35
N THR A 125 -14.30 12.77 -1.66
CA THR A 125 -14.26 13.81 -0.65
C THR A 125 -14.20 15.16 -1.36
N PRO A 126 -15.17 16.07 -1.15
CA PRO A 126 -15.13 17.37 -1.80
C PRO A 126 -13.85 18.12 -1.43
N PRO A 127 -13.20 18.83 -2.37
CA PRO A 127 -12.06 19.68 -2.09
C PRO A 127 -12.44 20.70 -1.03
N GLY A 128 -11.64 20.81 0.05
CA GLY A 128 -11.87 21.74 1.14
C GLY A 128 -12.78 21.25 2.25
N ALA A 129 -13.26 20.01 2.22
CA ALA A 129 -13.90 19.40 3.38
C ALA A 129 -12.87 19.24 4.50
N PRO A 130 -13.20 19.68 5.76
CA PRO A 130 -12.33 19.38 6.88
C PRO A 130 -12.14 17.86 6.97
N ALA A 131 -10.89 17.42 7.22
CA ALA A 131 -10.61 16.02 7.44
C ALA A 131 -11.64 15.47 8.43
N PRO A 132 -12.45 14.48 8.07
CA PRO A 132 -13.43 13.94 8.99
C PRO A 132 -12.69 13.48 10.25
N PRO A 133 -13.21 13.77 11.44
CA PRO A 133 -12.62 13.26 12.64
C PRO A 133 -12.53 11.74 12.45
N ARG A 134 -11.37 11.21 12.56
CA ARG A 134 -10.92 9.80 12.40
C ARG A 134 -12.04 8.75 12.51
N ARG A 135 -13.11 8.94 11.78
CA ARG A 135 -14.14 7.94 11.63
C ARG A 135 -13.89 7.20 10.34
N PRO A 136 -13.85 5.93 10.46
CA PRO A 136 -13.59 5.07 9.36
C PRO A 136 -14.67 5.18 8.34
N THR A 137 -14.21 4.96 7.18
CA THR A 137 -14.97 4.60 6.02
C THR A 137 -16.25 3.85 6.37
N PRO A 138 -17.37 4.26 5.75
CA PRO A 138 -18.61 3.52 5.88
C PRO A 138 -18.35 2.03 5.70
N PRO A 139 -19.16 1.18 6.31
CA PRO A 139 -19.01 -0.23 6.13
C PRO A 139 -18.92 -0.48 4.63
N LEU A 140 -17.75 -0.87 4.20
CA LEU A 140 -17.61 -1.42 2.89
C LEU A 140 -18.60 -2.58 2.89
N THR A 141 -19.79 -2.34 2.30
CA THR A 141 -20.64 -3.45 1.90
C THR A 141 -19.73 -4.55 1.38
N PRO A 142 -20.09 -5.82 1.52
CA PRO A 142 -19.20 -6.91 1.19
C PRO A 142 -18.76 -6.84 -0.26
N ILE A 143 -17.92 -5.87 -0.54
CA ILE A 143 -17.09 -5.86 -1.70
C ILE A 143 -16.17 -7.03 -1.44
N ASP A 144 -16.22 -8.01 -2.31
CA ASP A 144 -15.26 -9.08 -2.31
C ASP A 144 -13.85 -8.46 -2.38
N PHE A 145 -13.30 -8.15 -1.21
CA PHE A 145 -11.93 -7.69 -1.14
C PHE A 145 -11.05 -8.81 -1.66
N PRO A 146 -10.30 -8.60 -2.73
CA PRO A 146 -9.50 -9.66 -3.34
C PRO A 146 -8.41 -10.20 -2.40
N ALA A 147 -8.27 -9.62 -1.20
CA ALA A 147 -7.40 -10.14 -0.14
C ALA A 147 -7.68 -11.62 0.17
N ASP A 148 -8.94 -12.05 0.18
CA ASP A 148 -9.29 -13.45 0.41
C ASP A 148 -8.80 -14.36 -0.72
N GLN A 149 -8.86 -13.90 -1.95
CA GLN A 149 -8.36 -14.66 -3.11
C GLN A 149 -6.84 -14.71 -3.13
N VAL A 150 -6.19 -13.63 -2.75
CA VAL A 150 -4.74 -13.57 -2.64
C VAL A 150 -4.23 -14.50 -1.55
N LEU A 151 -4.89 -14.51 -0.39
CA LEU A 151 -4.51 -15.36 0.74
C LEU A 151 -4.80 -16.84 0.47
N SER A 152 -5.88 -17.18 -0.24
CA SER A 152 -6.23 -18.57 -0.56
C SER A 152 -5.23 -19.22 -1.52
N ASN A 153 -4.62 -18.46 -2.42
CA ASN A 153 -3.60 -18.96 -3.33
C ASN A 153 -2.26 -19.30 -2.63
N TRP A 154 -2.14 -18.96 -1.36
CA TRP A 154 -0.91 -19.17 -0.58
C TRP A 154 -1.00 -20.34 0.39
N SER A 155 -2.20 -20.90 0.55
CA SER A 155 -2.46 -22.04 1.44
C SER A 155 -2.29 -23.40 0.78
N ALA A 156 -1.91 -23.38 -0.49
CA ALA A 156 -1.67 -24.62 -1.25
C ALA A 156 -0.20 -25.04 -1.27
#